data_d736dc2af611d003f10c535fa30f004c
#
_entry.id   d736dc2af611d003f10c535fa30f004c
#
_cell.length_a   1.000
_cell.length_b   1.000
_cell.length_c   1.000
_cell.angle_alpha   90.00
_cell.angle_beta   90.00
_cell.angle_gamma   90.00
#
_symmetry.space_group_name_H-M   'P 1'
#
loop_
_entity.id
_entity.type
_entity.pdbx_description
1 polymer ?
#
loop_
_entity_poly.entity_id
_entity_poly.type
_entity_poly.pdbx_seq_one_letter_code
_entity_poly.pdbx_strand_id
1 'polypeptide(L)'
;MGIDGENGMSTIMEQLKSDHINISRLLVTLEEQMDVVHDERNADFELVHDILVYMTHYPDHTHHTIEDLVFQKLSNYDSTARSVVSQLGREHAGLAKKGLRFLEMLRHVVDGALVERDVLENTGRDYIEFLRSHMAIEESDAFPRAERALSDEDWEDVASSIEARIDPV
;
A
#
# COMPACT_ATOMS: atom_id res chain seq x y z
N MET A 1 2.75 -35.32 14.91
CA MET A 1 1.93 -34.31 15.57
C MET A 1 1.81 -33.20 14.55
N GLY A 2 0.65 -33.14 13.89
CA GLY A 2 0.41 -32.24 12.78
C GLY A 2 0.36 -30.81 13.29
N ILE A 3 1.01 -29.92 12.58
CA ILE A 3 0.80 -28.49 12.67
C ILE A 3 -0.25 -28.16 11.60
N ASP A 4 -1.39 -27.74 12.11
CA ASP A 4 -2.65 -27.62 11.43
C ASP A 4 -2.61 -26.65 10.24
N GLY A 5 -3.19 -27.07 9.10
CA GLY A 5 -3.31 -26.33 7.87
C GLY A 5 -4.27 -25.11 7.91
N GLU A 6 -4.68 -24.65 9.08
CA GLU A 6 -5.46 -23.41 9.25
C GLU A 6 -4.62 -22.15 9.17
N ASN A 7 -3.28 -22.25 9.03
CA ASN A 7 -2.38 -21.13 9.35
C ASN A 7 -1.96 -20.25 8.15
N GLY A 8 -2.01 -20.74 6.92
CA GLY A 8 -1.48 -20.00 5.78
C GLY A 8 -2.36 -18.80 5.36
N MET A 9 -3.65 -19.03 5.09
CA MET A 9 -4.60 -17.98 4.71
C MET A 9 -4.75 -16.94 5.82
N SER A 10 -4.97 -17.39 7.06
CA SER A 10 -5.17 -16.49 8.20
C SER A 10 -3.99 -15.54 8.38
N THR A 11 -2.76 -16.07 8.33
CA THR A 11 -1.54 -15.27 8.58
C THR A 11 -1.30 -14.23 7.48
N ILE A 12 -1.43 -14.58 6.20
CA ILE A 12 -1.21 -13.65 5.08
C ILE A 12 -2.27 -12.54 5.09
N MET A 13 -3.55 -12.91 5.18
CA MET A 13 -4.64 -11.93 5.18
C MET A 13 -4.64 -11.05 6.43
N GLU A 14 -4.29 -11.60 7.60
CA GLU A 14 -4.10 -10.82 8.83
C GLU A 14 -2.95 -9.81 8.68
N GLN A 15 -1.85 -10.20 8.06
CA GLN A 15 -0.74 -9.30 7.77
C GLN A 15 -1.18 -8.16 6.85
N LEU A 16 -1.79 -8.45 5.70
CA LEU A 16 -2.26 -7.43 4.74
C LEU A 16 -3.25 -6.46 5.40
N LYS A 17 -4.25 -6.98 6.13
CA LYS A 17 -5.22 -6.14 6.87
C LYS A 17 -4.57 -5.31 7.98
N SER A 18 -3.58 -5.87 8.67
CA SER A 18 -2.81 -5.14 9.70
C SER A 18 -1.99 -4.01 9.08
N ASP A 19 -1.38 -4.25 7.91
CA ASP A 19 -0.64 -3.23 7.17
C ASP A 19 -1.57 -2.09 6.74
N HIS A 20 -2.77 -2.39 6.23
CA HIS A 20 -3.78 -1.37 5.89
C HIS A 20 -4.18 -0.50 7.09
N ILE A 21 -4.34 -1.11 8.28
CA ILE A 21 -4.60 -0.35 9.51
C ILE A 21 -3.45 0.62 9.82
N ASN A 22 -2.21 0.16 9.72
CA ASN A 22 -1.03 0.98 9.98
C ASN A 22 -0.87 2.08 8.93
N ILE A 23 -1.02 1.76 7.64
CA ILE A 23 -1.01 2.71 6.54
C ILE A 23 -2.11 3.77 6.74
N SER A 24 -3.33 3.36 7.09
CA SER A 24 -4.43 4.29 7.35
C SER A 24 -4.13 5.29 8.47
N ARG A 25 -3.44 4.87 9.53
CA ARG A 25 -2.99 5.77 10.61
C ARG A 25 -1.97 6.79 10.12
N LEU A 26 -1.03 6.36 9.28
CA LEU A 26 -0.04 7.27 8.68
C LEU A 26 -0.71 8.26 7.72
N LEU A 27 -1.72 7.83 6.95
CA LEU A 27 -2.50 8.72 6.09
C LEU A 27 -3.28 9.78 6.88
N VAL A 28 -3.80 9.46 8.07
CA VAL A 28 -4.43 10.45 8.96
C VAL A 28 -3.40 11.50 9.37
N THR A 29 -2.20 11.09 9.79
CA THR A 29 -1.13 12.02 10.15
C THR A 29 -0.70 12.90 8.97
N LEU A 30 -0.56 12.33 7.76
CA LEU A 30 -0.26 13.11 6.56
C LEU A 30 -1.36 14.13 6.25
N GLU A 31 -2.62 13.75 6.37
CA GLU A 31 -3.76 14.65 6.15
C GLU A 31 -3.77 15.82 7.14
N GLU A 32 -3.54 15.54 8.44
CA GLU A 32 -3.39 16.58 9.46
C GLU A 32 -2.25 17.56 9.14
N GLN A 33 -1.12 17.08 8.60
CA GLN A 33 -0.04 17.94 8.17
C GLN A 33 -0.40 18.75 6.91
N MET A 34 -1.18 18.19 5.98
CA MET A 34 -1.68 18.95 4.83
C MET A 34 -2.68 20.03 5.25
N ASP A 35 -3.49 19.81 6.28
CA ASP A 35 -4.34 20.84 6.87
C ASP A 35 -3.52 21.95 7.53
N VAL A 36 -2.40 21.62 8.18
CA VAL A 36 -1.45 22.63 8.71
C VAL A 36 -0.82 23.46 7.59
N VAL A 37 -0.49 22.84 6.45
CA VAL A 37 0.00 23.54 5.24
C VAL A 37 -1.07 24.46 4.69
N HIS A 38 -2.32 23.98 4.58
CA HIS A 38 -3.48 24.76 4.11
C HIS A 38 -3.69 26.03 4.94
N ASP A 39 -3.66 25.91 6.27
CA ASP A 39 -3.87 27.01 7.23
C ASP A 39 -2.68 27.98 7.33
N GLU A 40 -1.70 27.88 6.45
CA GLU A 40 -0.48 28.72 6.47
C GLU A 40 0.34 28.61 7.76
N ARG A 41 0.22 27.48 8.47
CA ARG A 41 1.00 27.17 9.67
C ARG A 41 2.26 26.38 9.32
N ASN A 42 3.16 26.25 10.30
CA ASN A 42 4.38 25.47 10.13
C ASN A 42 4.06 23.97 10.29
N ALA A 43 3.99 23.24 9.18
CA ALA A 43 3.90 21.79 9.17
C ALA A 43 5.24 21.15 9.59
N ASP A 44 5.16 19.97 10.18
CA ASP A 44 6.34 19.15 10.48
C ASP A 44 6.78 18.39 9.23
N PHE A 45 7.57 19.06 8.40
CA PHE A 45 8.04 18.49 7.14
C PHE A 45 9.03 17.33 7.33
N GLU A 46 9.73 17.25 8.46
CA GLU A 46 10.59 16.10 8.77
C GLU A 46 9.74 14.87 9.06
N LEU A 47 8.68 15.00 9.85
CA LEU A 47 7.72 13.92 10.09
C LEU A 47 7.07 13.44 8.79
N VAL A 48 6.60 14.37 7.94
CA VAL A 48 5.99 14.02 6.64
C VAL A 48 7.00 13.28 5.76
N HIS A 49 8.25 13.73 5.73
CA HIS A 49 9.34 13.08 5.00
C HIS A 49 9.55 11.64 5.48
N ASP A 50 9.65 11.41 6.79
CA ASP A 50 9.90 10.09 7.35
C ASP A 50 8.75 9.13 7.06
N ILE A 51 7.50 9.61 7.16
CA ILE A 51 6.32 8.84 6.77
C ILE A 51 6.40 8.46 5.29
N LEU A 52 6.73 9.40 4.40
CA LEU A 52 6.81 9.13 2.97
C LEU A 52 7.97 8.19 2.61
N VAL A 53 9.11 8.28 3.28
CA VAL A 53 10.21 7.32 3.12
C VAL A 53 9.72 5.91 3.44
N TYR A 54 9.02 5.73 4.56
CA TYR A 54 8.42 4.44 4.90
C TYR A 54 7.39 3.99 3.86
N MET A 55 6.47 4.87 3.49
CA MET A 55 5.35 4.57 2.58
C MET A 55 5.79 4.27 1.14
N THR A 56 6.93 4.80 0.70
CA THR A 56 7.50 4.53 -0.63
C THR A 56 8.48 3.36 -0.64
N HIS A 57 8.83 2.81 0.53
CA HIS A 57 9.76 1.70 0.62
C HIS A 57 9.09 0.40 1.03
N TYR A 58 8.44 0.38 2.19
CA TYR A 58 7.86 -0.84 2.74
C TYR A 58 6.69 -1.40 1.88
N PRO A 59 5.67 -0.62 1.51
CA PRO A 59 4.60 -1.13 0.66
C PRO A 59 5.10 -1.66 -0.68
N ASP A 60 5.96 -0.92 -1.37
CA ASP A 60 6.42 -1.29 -2.71
C ASP A 60 7.26 -2.58 -2.72
N HIS A 61 8.01 -2.86 -1.66
CA HIS A 61 8.91 -4.01 -1.62
C HIS A 61 8.33 -5.23 -0.89
N THR A 62 7.34 -5.04 -0.05
CA THR A 62 6.79 -6.13 0.78
C THR A 62 5.29 -6.28 0.56
N HIS A 63 4.50 -5.30 0.93
CA HIS A 63 3.04 -5.37 0.96
C HIS A 63 2.44 -5.63 -0.43
N HIS A 64 2.68 -4.76 -1.41
CA HIS A 64 2.19 -4.93 -2.78
C HIS A 64 2.74 -6.21 -3.45
N THR A 65 3.94 -6.65 -3.07
CA THR A 65 4.49 -7.93 -3.57
C THR A 65 3.66 -9.11 -3.09
N ILE A 66 3.20 -9.09 -1.85
CA ILE A 66 2.31 -10.14 -1.29
C ILE A 66 0.96 -10.10 -1.99
N GLU A 67 0.38 -8.92 -2.13
CA GLU A 67 -0.91 -8.72 -2.82
C GLU A 67 -0.86 -9.19 -4.27
N ASP A 68 0.17 -8.84 -5.01
CA ASP A 68 0.35 -9.26 -6.41
C ASP A 68 0.39 -10.80 -6.54
N LEU A 69 0.99 -11.52 -5.58
CA LEU A 69 0.99 -12.97 -5.55
C LEU A 69 -0.41 -13.53 -5.31
N VAL A 70 -1.13 -12.99 -4.32
CA VAL A 70 -2.51 -13.37 -4.01
C VAL A 70 -3.43 -13.09 -5.21
N PHE A 71 -3.34 -11.91 -5.80
CA PHE A 71 -4.18 -11.48 -6.93
C PHE A 71 -3.86 -12.25 -8.22
N GLN A 72 -2.61 -12.62 -8.43
CA GLN A 72 -2.24 -13.51 -9.54
C GLN A 72 -2.93 -14.87 -9.40
N LYS A 73 -2.93 -15.47 -8.21
CA LYS A 73 -3.66 -16.72 -7.93
C LYS A 73 -5.16 -16.53 -8.13
N LEU A 74 -5.75 -15.48 -7.56
CA LEU A 74 -7.17 -15.17 -7.72
C LEU A 74 -7.60 -15.12 -9.18
N SER A 75 -6.80 -14.48 -10.05
CA SER A 75 -7.09 -14.35 -11.48
C SER A 75 -7.17 -15.70 -12.23
N ASN A 76 -6.58 -16.76 -11.69
CA ASN A 76 -6.63 -18.09 -12.26
C ASN A 76 -7.95 -18.80 -11.98
N TYR A 77 -8.56 -18.53 -10.83
CA TYR A 77 -9.79 -19.19 -10.37
C TYR A 77 -11.05 -18.35 -10.61
N ASP A 78 -10.94 -17.03 -10.51
CA ASP A 78 -12.06 -16.10 -10.74
C ASP A 78 -11.80 -15.21 -11.95
N SER A 79 -12.33 -15.63 -13.11
CA SER A 79 -12.21 -14.84 -14.34
C SER A 79 -12.90 -13.47 -14.24
N THR A 80 -13.87 -13.30 -13.34
CA THR A 80 -14.57 -12.03 -13.14
C THR A 80 -13.74 -11.05 -12.31
N ALA A 81 -12.74 -11.53 -11.54
CA ALA A 81 -11.82 -10.71 -10.79
C ALA A 81 -10.69 -10.10 -11.66
N ARG A 82 -10.46 -10.59 -12.89
CA ARG A 82 -9.34 -10.14 -13.73
C ARG A 82 -9.32 -8.64 -13.98
N SER A 83 -10.49 -8.02 -14.08
CA SER A 83 -10.58 -6.57 -14.30
C SER A 83 -10.08 -5.78 -13.10
N VAL A 84 -10.56 -6.12 -11.89
CA VAL A 84 -10.14 -5.45 -10.66
C VAL A 84 -8.67 -5.73 -10.36
N VAL A 85 -8.20 -6.96 -10.51
CA VAL A 85 -6.79 -7.30 -10.34
C VAL A 85 -5.88 -6.52 -11.29
N SER A 86 -6.26 -6.41 -12.57
CA SER A 86 -5.51 -5.60 -13.54
C SER A 86 -5.55 -4.10 -13.21
N GLN A 87 -6.61 -3.61 -12.61
CA GLN A 87 -6.71 -2.23 -12.12
C GLN A 87 -5.74 -2.03 -10.94
N LEU A 88 -5.80 -2.86 -9.91
CA LEU A 88 -4.94 -2.78 -8.73
C LEU A 88 -3.45 -2.83 -9.09
N GLY A 89 -3.03 -3.74 -9.98
CA GLY A 89 -1.64 -3.78 -10.45
C GLY A 89 -1.17 -2.49 -11.16
N ARG A 90 -2.07 -1.80 -11.90
CA ARG A 90 -1.73 -0.47 -12.45
C ARG A 90 -1.69 0.61 -11.37
N GLU A 91 -2.53 0.49 -10.35
CA GLU A 91 -2.58 1.43 -9.23
C GLU A 91 -1.34 1.31 -8.35
N HIS A 92 -0.78 0.11 -8.12
CA HIS A 92 0.51 -0.06 -7.44
C HIS A 92 1.62 0.75 -8.13
N ALA A 93 1.74 0.64 -9.46
CA ALA A 93 2.71 1.44 -10.22
C ALA A 93 2.41 2.95 -10.15
N GLY A 94 1.13 3.33 -10.09
CA GLY A 94 0.68 4.70 -9.91
C GLY A 94 1.03 5.26 -8.53
N LEU A 95 0.84 4.47 -7.47
CA LEU A 95 1.17 4.80 -6.09
C LEU A 95 2.67 5.04 -5.91
N ALA A 96 3.51 4.12 -6.40
CA ALA A 96 4.96 4.28 -6.37
C ALA A 96 5.39 5.62 -7.01
N LYS A 97 4.86 5.93 -8.20
CA LYS A 97 5.16 7.18 -8.89
C LYS A 97 4.69 8.43 -8.14
N LYS A 98 3.47 8.40 -7.57
CA LYS A 98 2.91 9.52 -6.81
C LYS A 98 3.68 9.73 -5.50
N GLY A 99 3.99 8.65 -4.78
CA GLY A 99 4.76 8.69 -3.54
C GLY A 99 6.15 9.25 -3.74
N LEU A 100 6.89 8.77 -4.76
CA LEU A 100 8.22 9.29 -5.09
C LEU A 100 8.18 10.78 -5.48
N ARG A 101 7.18 11.22 -6.25
CA ARG A 101 7.01 12.63 -6.59
C ARG A 101 6.77 13.50 -5.36
N PHE A 102 5.94 13.05 -4.43
CA PHE A 102 5.66 13.78 -3.20
C PHE A 102 6.91 13.82 -2.30
N LEU A 103 7.61 12.70 -2.17
CA LEU A 103 8.86 12.63 -1.41
C LEU A 103 9.95 13.56 -1.99
N GLU A 104 10.11 13.61 -3.32
CA GLU A 104 11.06 14.50 -3.98
C GLU A 104 10.72 15.98 -3.71
N MET A 105 9.45 16.35 -3.82
CA MET A 105 8.99 17.70 -3.51
C MET A 105 9.28 18.08 -2.05
N LEU A 106 9.04 17.15 -1.13
CA LEU A 106 9.30 17.35 0.30
C LEU A 106 10.80 17.54 0.60
N ARG A 107 11.67 16.78 -0.06
CA ARG A 107 13.12 16.96 0.04
C ARG A 107 13.53 18.37 -0.36
N HIS A 108 12.96 18.91 -1.43
CA HIS A 108 13.22 20.30 -1.83
C HIS A 108 12.79 21.30 -0.75
N VAL A 109 11.66 21.09 -0.08
CA VAL A 109 11.19 21.94 1.03
C VAL A 109 12.16 21.86 2.22
N VAL A 110 12.56 20.66 2.62
CA VAL A 110 13.50 20.43 3.74
C VAL A 110 14.87 21.05 3.43
N ASP A 111 15.31 20.99 2.17
CA ASP A 111 16.56 21.61 1.70
C ASP A 111 16.46 23.14 1.55
N GLY A 112 15.32 23.74 1.89
CA GLY A 112 15.10 25.18 1.87
C GLY A 112 14.75 25.77 0.50
N ALA A 113 14.39 24.94 -0.46
CA ALA A 113 13.89 25.42 -1.73
C ALA A 113 12.45 25.97 -1.59
N LEU A 114 12.14 26.98 -2.41
CA LEU A 114 10.78 27.53 -2.47
C LEU A 114 9.89 26.59 -3.28
N VAL A 115 8.90 26.00 -2.62
CA VAL A 115 7.83 25.21 -3.23
C VAL A 115 6.51 25.94 -2.99
N GLU A 116 5.70 26.09 -4.03
CA GLU A 116 4.37 26.69 -3.88
C GLU A 116 3.51 25.82 -2.95
N ARG A 117 2.90 26.46 -1.95
CA ARG A 117 2.11 25.79 -0.92
C ARG A 117 0.98 24.95 -1.53
N ASP A 118 0.19 25.53 -2.42
CA ASP A 118 -0.94 24.86 -3.07
C ASP A 118 -0.49 23.63 -3.88
N VAL A 119 0.71 23.68 -4.47
CA VAL A 119 1.26 22.55 -5.22
C VAL A 119 1.66 21.43 -4.26
N LEU A 120 2.26 21.76 -3.12
CA LEU A 120 2.63 20.78 -2.08
C LEU A 120 1.37 20.14 -1.48
N GLU A 121 0.41 20.95 -1.06
CA GLU A 121 -0.85 20.50 -0.48
C GLU A 121 -1.61 19.58 -1.45
N ASN A 122 -1.83 20.02 -2.69
CA ASN A 122 -2.55 19.23 -3.69
C ASN A 122 -1.83 17.91 -4.01
N THR A 123 -0.49 17.91 -4.05
CA THR A 123 0.29 16.69 -4.27
C THR A 123 0.11 15.70 -3.11
N GLY A 124 0.13 16.19 -1.88
CA GLY A 124 -0.09 15.37 -0.70
C GLY A 124 -1.51 14.80 -0.63
N ARG A 125 -2.53 15.64 -0.85
CA ARG A 125 -3.94 15.20 -0.85
C ARG A 125 -4.24 14.20 -1.96
N ASP A 126 -3.71 14.41 -3.17
CA ASP A 126 -3.86 13.47 -4.29
C ASP A 126 -3.23 12.09 -3.99
N TYR A 127 -2.09 12.05 -3.33
CA TYR A 127 -1.47 10.80 -2.87
C TYR A 127 -2.33 10.09 -1.81
N ILE A 128 -2.79 10.83 -0.80
CA ILE A 128 -3.62 10.30 0.29
C ILE A 128 -4.94 9.73 -0.23
N GLU A 129 -5.64 10.48 -1.08
CA GLU A 129 -6.92 10.06 -1.65
C GLU A 129 -6.78 8.84 -2.55
N PHE A 130 -5.73 8.82 -3.38
CA PHE A 130 -5.47 7.71 -4.28
C PHE A 130 -5.21 6.41 -3.49
N LEU A 131 -4.37 6.46 -2.45
CA LEU A 131 -4.06 5.29 -1.63
C LEU A 131 -5.27 4.82 -0.82
N ARG A 132 -6.07 5.72 -0.26
CA ARG A 132 -7.33 5.36 0.43
C ARG A 132 -8.31 4.66 -0.51
N SER A 133 -8.48 5.17 -1.71
CA SER A 133 -9.38 4.58 -2.72
C SER A 133 -8.88 3.20 -3.16
N HIS A 134 -7.58 3.04 -3.31
CA HIS A 134 -6.94 1.77 -3.64
C HIS A 134 -7.21 0.71 -2.57
N MET A 135 -6.85 0.95 -1.32
CA MET A 135 -7.10 0.03 -0.21
C MET A 135 -8.60 -0.30 -0.05
N ALA A 136 -9.49 0.66 -0.30
CA ALA A 136 -10.93 0.41 -0.23
C ALA A 136 -11.43 -0.59 -1.29
N ILE A 137 -10.84 -0.61 -2.48
CA ILE A 137 -11.14 -1.60 -3.53
C ILE A 137 -10.64 -2.98 -3.11
N GLU A 138 -9.45 -3.07 -2.54
CA GLU A 138 -8.89 -4.33 -2.05
C GLU A 138 -9.74 -4.93 -0.94
N GLU A 139 -10.05 -4.16 0.08
CA GLU A 139 -10.84 -4.59 1.23
C GLU A 139 -12.29 -4.94 0.89
N SER A 140 -12.90 -4.23 -0.06
CA SER A 140 -14.30 -4.45 -0.42
C SER A 140 -14.52 -5.50 -1.52
N ASP A 141 -13.54 -5.77 -2.36
CA ASP A 141 -13.69 -6.66 -3.51
C ASP A 141 -12.60 -7.73 -3.58
N ALA A 142 -11.32 -7.36 -3.75
CA ALA A 142 -10.26 -8.30 -4.07
C ALA A 142 -9.95 -9.29 -2.93
N PHE A 143 -9.77 -8.81 -1.70
CA PHE A 143 -9.51 -9.66 -0.53
C PHE A 143 -10.64 -10.65 -0.26
N PRO A 144 -11.94 -10.25 -0.18
CA PRO A 144 -13.02 -11.19 0.01
C PRO A 144 -13.15 -12.23 -1.11
N ARG A 145 -12.76 -11.89 -2.33
CA ARG A 145 -12.74 -12.87 -3.44
C ARG A 145 -11.60 -13.87 -3.26
N ALA A 146 -10.42 -13.41 -2.91
CA ALA A 146 -9.26 -14.27 -2.67
C ALA A 146 -9.55 -15.28 -1.53
N GLU A 147 -10.07 -14.78 -0.40
CA GLU A 147 -10.46 -15.63 0.74
C GLU A 147 -11.47 -16.73 0.38
N ARG A 148 -12.35 -16.49 -0.59
CA ARG A 148 -13.33 -17.48 -1.04
C ARG A 148 -12.85 -18.43 -2.13
N ALA A 149 -11.93 -17.98 -2.97
CA ALA A 149 -11.55 -18.68 -4.19
C ALA A 149 -10.29 -19.54 -4.03
N LEU A 150 -9.35 -19.15 -3.16
CA LEU A 150 -8.09 -19.85 -3.00
C LEU A 150 -8.23 -21.01 -2.00
N SER A 151 -7.62 -22.14 -2.34
CA SER A 151 -7.50 -23.30 -1.46
C SER A 151 -6.33 -23.16 -0.48
N ASP A 152 -6.27 -24.02 0.53
CA ASP A 152 -5.16 -24.06 1.48
C ASP A 152 -3.81 -24.28 0.75
N GLU A 153 -3.78 -25.14 -0.29
CA GLU A 153 -2.59 -25.36 -1.12
C GLU A 153 -2.16 -24.08 -1.87
N ASP A 154 -3.11 -23.27 -2.35
CA ASP A 154 -2.80 -21.99 -2.98
C ASP A 154 -2.19 -21.00 -1.99
N TRP A 155 -2.67 -20.97 -0.75
CA TRP A 155 -2.12 -20.11 0.30
C TRP A 155 -0.72 -20.58 0.73
N GLU A 156 -0.45 -21.89 0.79
CA GLU A 156 0.88 -22.44 1.03
C GLU A 156 1.86 -22.07 -0.10
N ASP A 157 1.42 -22.13 -1.35
CA ASP A 157 2.20 -21.69 -2.50
C ASP A 157 2.52 -20.19 -2.47
N VAL A 158 1.55 -19.35 -2.06
CA VAL A 158 1.77 -17.91 -1.87
C VAL A 158 2.80 -17.68 -0.77
N ALA A 159 2.65 -18.33 0.40
CA ALA A 159 3.58 -18.22 1.52
C ALA A 159 5.02 -18.58 1.10
N SER A 160 5.19 -19.71 0.40
CA SER A 160 6.49 -20.15 -0.12
C SER A 160 7.09 -19.17 -1.14
N SER A 161 6.24 -18.55 -1.95
CA SER A 161 6.66 -17.56 -2.95
C SER A 161 7.06 -16.22 -2.30
N ILE A 162 6.46 -15.85 -1.18
CA ILE A 162 6.83 -14.68 -0.38
C ILE A 162 8.24 -14.86 0.20
N GLU A 163 8.51 -15.99 0.85
CA GLU A 163 9.83 -16.31 1.41
C GLU A 163 10.93 -16.21 0.34
N ALA A 164 10.69 -16.77 -0.85
CA ALA A 164 11.65 -16.75 -1.95
C ALA A 164 11.93 -15.35 -2.53
N ARG A 165 11.00 -14.40 -2.41
CA ARG A 165 11.14 -13.05 -2.96
C ARG A 165 11.67 -12.02 -1.97
N ILE A 166 11.28 -12.15 -0.70
CA ILE A 166 11.62 -11.17 0.34
C ILE A 166 12.94 -11.54 1.03
N ASP A 167 13.30 -12.82 1.09
CA ASP A 167 14.58 -13.32 1.63
C ASP A 167 15.37 -14.07 0.56
N PRO A 168 15.97 -13.38 -0.41
CA PRO A 168 16.95 -14.00 -1.31
C PRO A 168 18.26 -14.20 -0.52
N VAL A 169 18.48 -15.38 -0.01
CA VAL A 169 19.79 -15.80 0.57
C VAL A 169 20.89 -15.69 -0.48
#